data_a8b7c39e11a327cfc7eb455797d7a6ec
#
_entry.id   a8b7c39e11a327cfc7eb455797d7a6ec
#
_cell.length_a   1.000
_cell.length_b   1.000
_cell.length_c   1.000
_cell.angle_alpha   90.00
_cell.angle_beta   90.00
_cell.angle_gamma   90.00
#
_symmetry.space_group_name_H-M   'P 1'
#
loop_
_entity.id
_entity.type
_entity.pdbx_description
1 polymer ?
#
loop_
_entity_poly.entity_id
_entity_poly.type
_entity_poly.pdbx_seq_one_letter_code
_entity_poly.pdbx_strand_id
1 'polypeptide(L)'
;MLNNSPHDNDIAQLKREVRARIIAQRDALAPALRSRKSHAICTDLADAAKQALPTRMSRQPIVAVYSPMGSEVDLGEFIAALYDARARVAFPVMLPDLQDGQRMQMRIVSYKDYLDGSAPFIAHPVRPFSPVGNAENGRYPAVAPHELDAIVVPLVGFDANGMRLGYGGGCYDRYLPKLQPRCFVVGVAFSEQQVPRVPVDTFDLPLPCIISA
;
A
#
# COMPACT_ATOMS: atom_id res chain seq x y z
N MET A 1 7.09 -28.68 8.18
CA MET A 1 7.26 -27.87 9.41
C MET A 1 8.63 -27.22 9.31
N LEU A 2 8.68 -25.92 8.97
CA LEU A 2 9.94 -25.18 8.98
C LEU A 2 10.30 -24.91 10.43
N ASN A 3 11.41 -25.49 10.90
CA ASN A 3 11.99 -25.17 12.20
C ASN A 3 12.46 -23.71 12.15
N ASN A 4 11.68 -22.79 12.70
CA ASN A 4 12.14 -21.42 12.93
C ASN A 4 13.33 -21.49 13.93
N SER A 5 14.45 -20.88 13.55
CA SER A 5 15.58 -20.76 14.45
C SER A 5 15.22 -19.86 15.66
N PRO A 6 15.87 -20.02 16.83
CA PRO A 6 15.67 -19.11 17.97
C PRO A 6 15.80 -17.63 17.56
N HIS A 7 16.71 -17.31 16.66
CA HIS A 7 16.95 -15.98 16.13
C HIS A 7 15.76 -15.41 15.33
N ASP A 8 15.06 -16.25 14.56
CA ASP A 8 13.87 -15.83 13.81
C ASP A 8 12.71 -15.47 14.74
N ASN A 9 12.59 -16.19 15.86
CA ASN A 9 11.59 -15.89 16.88
C ASN A 9 11.86 -14.55 17.58
N ASP A 10 13.12 -14.22 17.84
CA ASP A 10 13.53 -12.95 18.45
C ASP A 10 13.24 -11.77 17.52
N ILE A 11 13.54 -11.90 16.22
CA ILE A 11 13.22 -10.86 15.23
C ILE A 11 11.69 -10.67 15.10
N ALA A 12 10.94 -11.75 15.04
CA ALA A 12 9.47 -11.68 14.96
C ALA A 12 8.86 -11.00 16.19
N GLN A 13 9.40 -11.27 17.39
CA GLN A 13 8.99 -10.61 18.62
C GLN A 13 9.31 -9.13 18.58
N LEU A 14 10.53 -8.75 18.21
CA LEU A 14 10.97 -7.36 18.10
C LEU A 14 10.12 -6.59 17.08
N LYS A 15 9.82 -7.19 15.92
CA LYS A 15 8.91 -6.61 14.92
C LYS A 15 7.51 -6.34 15.52
N ARG A 16 6.97 -7.24 16.35
CA ARG A 16 5.67 -7.04 17.01
C ARG A 16 5.70 -5.85 17.97
N GLU A 17 6.73 -5.77 18.81
CA GLU A 17 6.88 -4.70 19.81
C GLU A 17 7.06 -3.32 19.15
N VAL A 18 7.95 -3.24 18.15
CA VAL A 18 8.17 -1.99 17.39
C VAL A 18 6.89 -1.56 16.69
N ARG A 19 6.17 -2.50 16.06
CA ARG A 19 4.88 -2.23 15.39
C ARG A 19 3.85 -1.67 16.36
N ALA A 20 3.65 -2.31 17.50
CA ALA A 20 2.68 -1.88 18.50
C ALA A 20 2.98 -0.46 19.01
N ARG A 21 4.25 -0.15 19.27
CA ARG A 21 4.68 1.18 19.70
C ARG A 21 4.39 2.24 18.63
N ILE A 22 4.76 1.99 17.37
CA ILE A 22 4.57 2.97 16.29
C ILE A 22 3.08 3.18 16.01
N ILE A 23 2.27 2.13 16.01
CA ILE A 23 0.82 2.26 15.83
C ILE A 23 0.24 3.12 16.95
N ALA A 24 0.61 2.90 18.21
CA ALA A 24 0.16 3.72 19.33
C ALA A 24 0.57 5.20 19.18
N GLN A 25 1.80 5.48 18.73
CA GLN A 25 2.26 6.84 18.46
C GLN A 25 1.44 7.50 17.33
N ARG A 26 1.19 6.79 16.23
CA ARG A 26 0.38 7.26 15.11
C ARG A 26 -1.09 7.50 15.52
N ASP A 27 -1.66 6.61 16.30
CA ASP A 27 -3.03 6.72 16.80
C ASP A 27 -3.22 7.91 17.74
N ALA A 28 -2.17 8.28 18.49
CA ALA A 28 -2.17 9.42 19.39
C ALA A 28 -2.10 10.77 18.66
N LEU A 29 -1.79 10.81 17.36
CA LEU A 29 -1.80 12.05 16.60
C LEU A 29 -3.23 12.61 16.51
N ALA A 30 -3.37 13.90 16.81
CA ALA A 30 -4.66 14.60 16.72
C ALA A 30 -5.23 14.49 15.28
N PRO A 31 -6.54 14.26 15.12
CA PRO A 31 -7.15 14.11 13.79
C PRO A 31 -6.83 15.28 12.82
N ALA A 32 -6.88 16.51 13.32
CA ALA A 32 -6.54 17.69 12.51
C ALA A 32 -5.08 17.72 12.06
N LEU A 33 -4.15 17.19 12.87
CA LEU A 33 -2.75 17.07 12.49
C LEU A 33 -2.56 15.98 11.42
N ARG A 34 -3.19 14.82 11.58
CA ARG A 34 -3.18 13.74 10.58
C ARG A 34 -3.71 14.23 9.24
N SER A 35 -4.84 14.97 9.24
CA SER A 35 -5.42 15.52 8.01
C SER A 35 -4.44 16.48 7.30
N ARG A 36 -3.81 17.42 8.03
CA ARG A 36 -2.81 18.32 7.44
C ARG A 36 -1.60 17.58 6.87
N LYS A 37 -1.09 16.58 7.61
CA LYS A 37 0.04 15.77 7.15
C LYS A 37 -0.34 14.91 5.93
N SER A 38 -1.54 14.32 5.92
CA SER A 38 -2.05 13.58 4.76
C SER A 38 -2.16 14.48 3.52
N HIS A 39 -2.65 15.71 3.69
CA HIS A 39 -2.70 16.71 2.61
C HIS A 39 -1.30 17.00 2.04
N ALA A 40 -0.32 17.28 2.90
CA ALA A 40 1.07 17.51 2.47
C ALA A 40 1.65 16.29 1.72
N ILE A 41 1.46 15.09 2.27
CA ILE A 41 1.90 13.84 1.64
C ILE A 41 1.21 13.64 0.28
N CYS A 42 -0.09 13.87 0.17
CA CYS A 42 -0.81 13.76 -1.11
C CYS A 42 -0.29 14.75 -2.16
N THR A 43 0.08 15.96 -1.75
CA THR A 43 0.69 16.97 -2.64
C THR A 43 2.03 16.50 -3.16
N ASP A 44 2.94 16.10 -2.28
CA ASP A 44 4.27 15.61 -2.64
C ASP A 44 4.19 14.33 -3.48
N LEU A 45 3.24 13.44 -3.17
CA LEU A 45 3.00 12.21 -3.91
C LEU A 45 2.49 12.49 -5.33
N ALA A 46 1.60 13.48 -5.50
CA ALA A 46 1.12 13.89 -6.82
C ALA A 46 2.25 14.47 -7.68
N ASP A 47 3.13 15.26 -7.09
CA ASP A 47 4.28 15.82 -7.81
C ASP A 47 5.33 14.76 -8.15
N ALA A 48 5.62 13.85 -7.24
CA ALA A 48 6.49 12.71 -7.49
C ALA A 48 5.94 11.79 -8.60
N ALA A 49 4.63 11.51 -8.58
CA ALA A 49 3.97 10.71 -9.62
C ALA A 49 4.02 11.38 -10.99
N LYS A 50 3.80 12.71 -11.07
CA LYS A 50 3.94 13.48 -12.34
C LYS A 50 5.36 13.39 -12.92
N GLN A 51 6.39 13.38 -12.09
CA GLN A 51 7.78 13.26 -12.52
C GLN A 51 8.15 11.83 -12.94
N ALA A 52 7.64 10.83 -12.23
CA ALA A 52 7.96 9.42 -12.45
C ALA A 52 7.18 8.81 -13.62
N LEU A 53 5.93 9.23 -13.83
CA LEU A 53 5.10 8.68 -14.90
C LEU A 53 5.41 9.37 -16.24
N PRO A 54 5.58 8.60 -17.33
CA PRO A 54 5.87 9.18 -18.65
C PRO A 54 4.75 10.10 -19.11
N THR A 55 5.12 11.30 -19.60
CA THR A 55 4.19 12.34 -20.08
C THR A 55 3.43 11.91 -21.34
N ARG A 56 3.98 10.97 -22.13
CA ARG A 56 3.38 10.43 -23.35
C ARG A 56 3.30 8.91 -23.24
N MET A 57 2.16 8.43 -22.77
CA MET A 57 1.84 7.00 -22.78
C MET A 57 0.83 6.70 -23.89
N SER A 58 0.99 5.56 -24.53
CA SER A 58 0.01 5.04 -25.51
C SER A 58 -1.30 4.58 -24.84
N ARG A 59 -1.30 4.44 -23.51
CA ARG A 59 -2.43 4.05 -22.69
C ARG A 59 -2.51 4.88 -21.42
N GLN A 60 -3.66 4.86 -20.77
CA GLN A 60 -3.83 5.45 -19.44
C GLN A 60 -2.92 4.76 -18.41
N PRO A 61 -2.19 5.51 -17.56
CA PRO A 61 -1.39 4.92 -16.51
C PRO A 61 -2.26 4.16 -15.50
N ILE A 62 -1.72 3.06 -14.98
CA ILE A 62 -2.36 2.26 -13.92
C ILE A 62 -1.59 2.49 -12.64
N VAL A 63 -2.26 3.11 -11.66
CA VAL A 63 -1.68 3.44 -10.37
C VAL A 63 -2.38 2.63 -9.28
N ALA A 64 -1.61 1.81 -8.56
CA ALA A 64 -2.12 1.10 -7.42
C ALA A 64 -1.99 1.95 -6.15
N VAL A 65 -3.06 2.00 -5.37
CA VAL A 65 -3.13 2.68 -4.08
C VAL A 65 -3.63 1.69 -3.03
N TYR A 66 -3.60 2.07 -1.76
CA TYR A 66 -4.22 1.28 -0.69
C TYR A 66 -5.46 1.99 -0.14
N SER A 67 -6.31 1.24 0.56
CA SER A 67 -7.42 1.80 1.34
C SER A 67 -6.92 2.03 2.76
N PRO A 68 -6.90 3.28 3.26
CA PRO A 68 -6.39 3.59 4.59
C PRO A 68 -7.18 2.87 5.69
N MET A 69 -6.47 2.29 6.66
CA MET A 69 -7.04 1.64 7.83
C MET A 69 -6.73 2.46 9.09
N GLY A 70 -7.76 2.76 9.87
CA GLY A 70 -7.60 3.46 11.15
C GLY A 70 -6.93 4.82 10.98
N SER A 71 -5.73 4.97 11.52
CA SER A 71 -4.96 6.23 11.54
C SER A 71 -3.91 6.33 10.42
N GLU A 72 -3.98 5.51 9.37
CA GLU A 72 -3.06 5.61 8.22
C GLU A 72 -3.18 6.95 7.48
N VAL A 73 -2.18 7.25 6.66
CA VAL A 73 -2.23 8.41 5.75
C VAL A 73 -3.45 8.29 4.84
N ASP A 74 -4.29 9.30 4.85
CA ASP A 74 -5.46 9.37 3.97
C ASP A 74 -5.01 9.79 2.55
N LEU A 75 -5.29 8.94 1.57
CA LEU A 75 -4.95 9.16 0.17
C LEU A 75 -6.10 9.77 -0.66
N GLY A 76 -7.21 10.16 -0.04
CA GLY A 76 -8.41 10.61 -0.75
C GLY A 76 -8.13 11.71 -1.77
N GLU A 77 -7.34 12.72 -1.42
CA GLU A 77 -6.97 13.80 -2.34
C GLU A 77 -6.09 13.32 -3.50
N PHE A 78 -5.13 12.44 -3.24
CA PHE A 78 -4.30 11.88 -4.29
C PHE A 78 -5.11 10.98 -5.23
N ILE A 79 -6.01 10.16 -4.69
CA ILE A 79 -6.91 9.30 -5.48
C ILE A 79 -7.82 10.15 -6.37
N ALA A 80 -8.39 11.24 -5.86
CA ALA A 80 -9.17 12.18 -6.66
C ALA A 80 -8.33 12.77 -7.81
N ALA A 81 -7.12 13.24 -7.50
CA ALA A 81 -6.21 13.79 -8.52
C ALA A 81 -5.82 12.75 -9.60
N LEU A 82 -5.70 11.47 -9.25
CA LEU A 82 -5.46 10.41 -10.22
C LEU A 82 -6.64 10.23 -11.19
N TYR A 83 -7.87 10.25 -10.69
CA TYR A 83 -9.06 10.16 -11.55
C TYR A 83 -9.21 11.39 -12.44
N ASP A 84 -8.95 12.59 -11.91
CA ASP A 84 -8.95 13.84 -12.69
C ASP A 84 -7.91 13.83 -13.82
N ALA A 85 -6.74 13.23 -13.54
CA ALA A 85 -5.69 12.98 -14.53
C ALA A 85 -6.01 11.81 -15.48
N ARG A 86 -7.19 11.20 -15.39
CA ARG A 86 -7.63 10.04 -16.17
C ARG A 86 -6.75 8.79 -16.01
N ALA A 87 -6.09 8.63 -14.86
CA ALA A 87 -5.42 7.39 -14.52
C ALA A 87 -6.44 6.29 -14.18
N ARG A 88 -6.05 5.05 -14.41
CA ARG A 88 -6.78 3.88 -13.92
C ARG A 88 -6.29 3.57 -12.51
N VAL A 89 -7.17 3.67 -11.53
CA VAL A 89 -6.82 3.48 -10.12
C VAL A 89 -7.14 2.05 -9.70
N ALA A 90 -6.14 1.37 -9.13
CA ALA A 90 -6.27 0.00 -8.68
C ALA A 90 -6.12 -0.09 -7.15
N PHE A 91 -6.95 -0.93 -6.53
CA PHE A 91 -6.96 -1.19 -5.09
C PHE A 91 -6.63 -2.66 -4.81
N PRO A 92 -5.96 -2.95 -3.67
CA PRO A 92 -5.68 -4.31 -3.26
C PRO A 92 -6.96 -5.05 -2.85
N VAL A 93 -7.05 -6.29 -3.27
CA VAL A 93 -8.01 -7.26 -2.76
C VAL A 93 -7.27 -8.45 -2.19
N MET A 94 -7.80 -9.02 -1.12
CA MET A 94 -7.28 -10.25 -0.53
C MET A 94 -8.11 -11.41 -1.07
N LEU A 95 -7.48 -12.27 -1.88
CA LEU A 95 -8.10 -13.48 -2.39
C LEU A 95 -7.74 -14.66 -1.48
N PRO A 96 -8.66 -15.61 -1.26
CA PRO A 96 -8.30 -16.87 -0.62
C PRO A 96 -7.17 -17.57 -1.40
N ASP A 97 -6.18 -18.08 -0.67
CA ASP A 97 -5.10 -18.88 -1.25
C ASP A 97 -5.00 -20.19 -0.46
N LEU A 98 -4.93 -21.31 -1.17
CA LEU A 98 -4.91 -22.64 -0.57
C LEU A 98 -3.56 -22.95 0.11
N GLN A 99 -2.49 -22.27 -0.29
CA GLN A 99 -1.14 -22.54 0.22
C GLN A 99 -0.76 -21.56 1.34
N ASP A 100 -1.03 -20.25 1.13
CA ASP A 100 -0.56 -19.18 2.02
C ASP A 100 -1.71 -18.44 2.75
N GLY A 101 -2.93 -18.98 2.72
CA GLY A 101 -4.11 -18.41 3.36
C GLY A 101 -4.71 -17.22 2.60
N GLN A 102 -3.90 -16.28 2.12
CA GLN A 102 -4.38 -15.12 1.35
C GLN A 102 -3.33 -14.62 0.35
N ARG A 103 -3.80 -14.25 -0.84
CA ARG A 103 -3.01 -13.65 -1.90
C ARG A 103 -3.54 -12.26 -2.25
N MET A 104 -2.66 -11.26 -2.29
CA MET A 104 -3.01 -9.93 -2.73
C MET A 104 -3.05 -9.84 -4.26
N GLN A 105 -4.10 -9.22 -4.79
CA GLN A 105 -4.27 -8.89 -6.20
C GLN A 105 -4.74 -7.43 -6.31
N MET A 106 -4.31 -6.71 -7.35
CA MET A 106 -4.82 -5.36 -7.63
C MET A 106 -6.02 -5.43 -8.56
N ARG A 107 -7.06 -4.63 -8.29
CA ARG A 107 -8.26 -4.50 -9.11
C ARG A 107 -8.59 -3.05 -9.39
N ILE A 108 -8.90 -2.75 -10.65
CA ILE A 108 -9.30 -1.40 -11.06
C ILE A 108 -10.71 -1.12 -10.57
N VAL A 109 -10.87 0.08 -10.04
CA VAL A 109 -12.16 0.61 -9.60
C VAL A 109 -12.47 1.86 -10.41
N SER A 110 -13.70 2.00 -10.90
CA SER A 110 -14.14 3.23 -11.55
C SER A 110 -14.29 4.37 -10.54
N TYR A 111 -14.18 5.63 -11.00
CA TYR A 111 -14.41 6.78 -10.11
C TYR A 111 -15.80 6.76 -9.50
N LYS A 112 -16.80 6.36 -10.27
CA LYS A 112 -18.17 6.19 -9.78
C LYS A 112 -18.25 5.19 -8.64
N ASP A 113 -17.68 3.99 -8.83
CA ASP A 113 -17.71 2.94 -7.81
C ASP A 113 -16.93 3.32 -6.54
N TYR A 114 -15.86 4.10 -6.70
CA TYR A 114 -15.10 4.65 -5.58
C TYR A 114 -15.94 5.64 -4.76
N LEU A 115 -16.60 6.61 -5.41
CA LEU A 115 -17.44 7.61 -4.75
C LEU A 115 -18.69 6.99 -4.10
N ASP A 116 -19.31 6.04 -4.78
CA ASP A 116 -20.53 5.37 -4.27
C ASP A 116 -20.23 4.35 -3.16
N GLY A 117 -18.93 4.07 -2.87
CA GLY A 117 -18.55 3.03 -1.93
C GLY A 117 -18.94 1.62 -2.38
N SER A 118 -19.15 1.41 -3.69
CA SER A 118 -19.67 0.15 -4.23
C SER A 118 -18.65 -0.98 -4.27
N ALA A 119 -17.35 -0.69 -4.10
CA ALA A 119 -16.28 -1.68 -4.08
C ALA A 119 -16.03 -2.17 -2.63
N PRO A 120 -16.53 -3.36 -2.24
CA PRO A 120 -16.55 -3.78 -0.83
C PRO A 120 -15.15 -3.99 -0.24
N PHE A 121 -14.16 -4.28 -1.08
CA PHE A 121 -12.77 -4.44 -0.65
C PHE A 121 -12.06 -3.11 -0.35
N ILE A 122 -12.65 -1.96 -0.70
CA ILE A 122 -12.16 -0.65 -0.27
C ILE A 122 -12.56 -0.38 1.18
N ALA A 123 -13.82 -0.65 1.53
CA ALA A 123 -14.31 -0.48 2.90
C ALA A 123 -13.74 -1.53 3.88
N HIS A 124 -13.38 -2.71 3.38
CA HIS A 124 -12.88 -3.84 4.17
C HIS A 124 -11.62 -4.45 3.55
N PRO A 125 -10.47 -3.74 3.53
CA PRO A 125 -9.29 -4.10 2.73
C PRO A 125 -8.61 -5.42 3.15
N VAL A 126 -8.81 -5.87 4.39
CA VAL A 126 -8.26 -7.15 4.87
C VAL A 126 -9.24 -8.32 4.78
N ARG A 127 -10.50 -8.04 4.44
CA ARG A 127 -11.50 -9.09 4.30
C ARG A 127 -11.29 -9.85 2.99
N PRO A 128 -11.33 -11.19 2.98
CA PRO A 128 -11.25 -11.95 1.74
C PRO A 128 -12.36 -11.55 0.77
N PHE A 129 -11.97 -11.26 -0.45
CA PHE A 129 -12.88 -10.95 -1.55
C PHE A 129 -12.99 -12.18 -2.45
N SER A 130 -14.20 -12.69 -2.59
CA SER A 130 -14.50 -13.76 -3.55
C SER A 130 -15.46 -13.17 -4.59
N PRO A 131 -14.99 -12.91 -5.82
CA PRO A 131 -15.86 -12.41 -6.87
C PRO A 131 -16.93 -13.46 -7.20
N VAL A 132 -18.19 -13.09 -6.99
CA VAL A 132 -19.32 -13.96 -7.30
C VAL A 132 -19.70 -13.78 -8.77
N GLY A 133 -19.17 -14.66 -9.63
CA GLY A 133 -19.49 -14.71 -11.04
C GLY A 133 -18.73 -13.72 -11.94
N ASN A 134 -19.00 -13.82 -13.25
CA ASN A 134 -18.32 -13.02 -14.28
C ASN A 134 -18.63 -11.52 -14.22
N ALA A 135 -19.78 -11.12 -13.67
CA ALA A 135 -20.21 -9.73 -13.59
C ALA A 135 -19.29 -8.90 -12.68
N GLU A 136 -18.94 -9.41 -11.49
CA GLU A 136 -18.03 -8.70 -10.57
C GLU A 136 -16.58 -8.69 -11.07
N ASN A 137 -16.14 -9.75 -11.76
CA ASN A 137 -14.85 -9.77 -12.42
C ASN A 137 -14.76 -8.73 -13.56
N GLY A 138 -15.85 -8.52 -14.29
CA GLY A 138 -15.94 -7.47 -15.32
C GLY A 138 -15.99 -6.06 -14.72
N ARG A 139 -16.68 -5.88 -13.58
CA ARG A 139 -16.80 -4.59 -12.91
C ARG A 139 -15.48 -4.12 -12.28
N TYR A 140 -14.71 -5.04 -11.68
CA TYR A 140 -13.42 -4.76 -11.05
C TYR A 140 -12.33 -5.63 -11.70
N PRO A 141 -11.87 -5.28 -12.91
CA PRO A 141 -10.90 -6.09 -13.62
C PRO A 141 -9.58 -6.19 -12.87
N ALA A 142 -9.02 -7.39 -12.84
CA ALA A 142 -7.73 -7.64 -12.23
C ALA A 142 -6.61 -7.00 -13.06
N VAL A 143 -5.56 -6.57 -12.37
CA VAL A 143 -4.33 -6.02 -12.96
C VAL A 143 -3.16 -6.92 -12.60
N ALA A 144 -2.39 -7.32 -13.59
CA ALA A 144 -1.16 -8.04 -13.35
C ALA A 144 -0.07 -7.08 -12.81
N PRO A 145 0.83 -7.55 -11.93
CA PRO A 145 1.86 -6.70 -11.35
C PRO A 145 2.71 -5.95 -12.40
N HIS A 146 3.00 -6.59 -13.52
CA HIS A 146 3.80 -5.99 -14.59
C HIS A 146 3.08 -4.90 -15.41
N GLU A 147 1.77 -4.73 -15.22
CA GLU A 147 0.99 -3.68 -15.88
C GLU A 147 0.96 -2.37 -15.07
N LEU A 148 1.38 -2.42 -13.79
CA LEU A 148 1.39 -1.24 -12.93
C LEU A 148 2.50 -0.26 -13.35
N ASP A 149 2.14 1.01 -13.42
CA ASP A 149 3.07 2.11 -13.67
C ASP A 149 3.55 2.74 -12.38
N ALA A 150 2.70 2.74 -11.34
CA ALA A 150 3.06 3.18 -9.99
C ALA A 150 2.29 2.38 -8.92
N ILE A 151 2.88 2.29 -7.74
CA ILE A 151 2.25 1.70 -6.56
C ILE A 151 2.60 2.49 -5.30
N VAL A 152 1.57 2.86 -4.54
CA VAL A 152 1.69 3.47 -3.21
C VAL A 152 1.58 2.37 -2.16
N VAL A 153 2.59 2.25 -1.31
CA VAL A 153 2.73 1.18 -0.33
C VAL A 153 2.44 1.71 1.07
N PRO A 154 1.46 1.14 1.81
CA PRO A 154 1.26 1.47 3.21
C PRO A 154 2.38 0.88 4.06
N LEU A 155 2.71 1.56 5.16
CA LEU A 155 3.67 1.06 6.13
C LEU A 155 3.31 1.48 7.56
N VAL A 156 3.71 0.66 8.52
CA VAL A 156 3.58 0.98 9.95
C VAL A 156 4.76 1.81 10.42
N GLY A 157 5.97 1.48 9.98
CA GLY A 157 7.18 2.21 10.34
C GLY A 157 8.25 2.09 9.27
N PHE A 158 9.23 2.98 9.30
CA PHE A 158 10.35 2.99 8.36
C PHE A 158 11.62 3.54 9.00
N ASP A 159 12.77 3.29 8.37
CA ASP A 159 14.04 3.89 8.75
C ASP A 159 14.69 4.67 7.59
N ALA A 160 15.81 5.32 7.89
CA ALA A 160 16.54 6.15 6.93
C ALA A 160 17.10 5.37 5.71
N ASN A 161 17.16 4.03 5.79
CA ASN A 161 17.62 3.18 4.69
C ASN A 161 16.46 2.71 3.80
N GLY A 162 15.25 3.20 4.03
CA GLY A 162 14.07 2.77 3.29
C GLY A 162 13.50 1.42 3.71
N MET A 163 14.07 0.79 4.76
CA MET A 163 13.46 -0.43 5.32
C MET A 163 12.13 -0.10 5.94
N ARG A 164 11.13 -0.95 5.67
CA ARG A 164 9.77 -0.75 6.14
C ARG A 164 9.29 -1.87 7.05
N LEU A 165 8.46 -1.52 8.01
CA LEU A 165 7.67 -2.43 8.81
C LEU A 165 6.21 -2.36 8.38
N GLY A 166 5.67 -3.46 7.84
CA GLY A 166 4.25 -3.59 7.52
C GLY A 166 3.46 -4.22 8.67
N TYR A 167 2.19 -4.55 8.42
CA TYR A 167 1.30 -5.18 9.43
C TYR A 167 1.63 -6.65 9.74
N GLY A 168 2.58 -7.27 9.03
CA GLY A 168 3.04 -8.64 9.32
C GLY A 168 2.47 -9.72 8.39
N GLY A 169 1.57 -9.39 7.48
CA GLY A 169 1.02 -10.35 6.51
C GLY A 169 1.92 -10.66 5.32
N GLY A 170 3.05 -9.95 5.13
CA GLY A 170 3.99 -10.13 4.02
C GLY A 170 3.41 -9.91 2.62
N CYS A 171 2.23 -9.28 2.51
CA CYS A 171 1.52 -9.11 1.24
C CYS A 171 2.33 -8.32 0.22
N TYR A 172 2.90 -7.19 0.64
CA TYR A 172 3.73 -6.35 -0.23
C TYR A 172 5.10 -6.96 -0.49
N ASP A 173 5.71 -7.69 0.46
CA ASP A 173 6.99 -8.38 0.26
C ASP A 173 6.89 -9.47 -0.81
N ARG A 174 5.74 -10.14 -0.89
CA ARG A 174 5.44 -11.12 -1.95
C ARG A 174 4.97 -10.48 -3.27
N TYR A 175 4.49 -9.22 -3.24
CA TYR A 175 3.94 -8.55 -4.41
C TYR A 175 4.98 -7.70 -5.15
N LEU A 176 5.76 -6.89 -4.44
CA LEU A 176 6.72 -5.95 -5.02
C LEU A 176 7.76 -6.59 -5.96
N PRO A 177 8.31 -7.79 -5.68
CA PRO A 177 9.25 -8.46 -6.58
C PRO A 177 8.68 -8.81 -7.96
N LYS A 178 7.34 -8.79 -8.12
CA LYS A 178 6.63 -9.11 -9.37
C LYS A 178 6.43 -7.88 -10.25
N LEU A 179 6.75 -6.69 -9.75
CA LEU A 179 6.64 -5.44 -10.49
C LEU A 179 7.73 -5.33 -11.54
N GLN A 180 7.49 -4.53 -12.58
CA GLN A 180 8.56 -4.18 -13.51
C GLN A 180 9.49 -3.14 -12.90
N PRO A 181 10.79 -3.15 -13.27
CA PRO A 181 11.77 -2.19 -12.74
C PRO A 181 11.40 -0.72 -12.97
N ARG A 182 10.58 -0.44 -14.00
CA ARG A 182 10.10 0.91 -14.31
C ARG A 182 8.92 1.37 -13.46
N CYS A 183 8.30 0.47 -12.69
CA CYS A 183 7.17 0.83 -11.83
C CYS A 183 7.65 1.77 -10.73
N PHE A 184 7.02 2.92 -10.61
CA PHE A 184 7.30 3.85 -9.51
C PHE A 184 6.74 3.29 -8.20
N VAL A 185 7.63 2.90 -7.30
CA VAL A 185 7.26 2.33 -5.99
C VAL A 185 7.56 3.38 -4.92
N VAL A 186 6.53 3.77 -4.16
CA VAL A 186 6.64 4.78 -3.11
C VAL A 186 5.88 4.38 -1.86
N GLY A 187 6.52 4.49 -0.71
CA GLY A 187 5.87 4.38 0.60
C GLY A 187 5.39 5.73 1.08
N VAL A 188 4.35 5.75 1.92
CA VAL A 188 3.88 6.97 2.57
C VAL A 188 3.68 6.75 4.06
N ALA A 189 4.06 7.73 4.87
CA ALA A 189 3.98 7.66 6.33
C ALA A 189 3.94 9.05 6.95
N PHE A 190 3.49 9.13 8.20
CA PHE A 190 3.78 10.31 9.01
C PHE A 190 5.21 10.24 9.54
N SER A 191 5.87 11.38 9.72
CA SER A 191 7.24 11.45 10.23
C SER A 191 7.42 10.76 11.60
N GLU A 192 6.37 10.71 12.41
CA GLU A 192 6.33 10.00 13.69
C GLU A 192 6.45 8.47 13.57
N GLN A 193 6.31 7.93 12.37
CA GLN A 193 6.50 6.51 12.08
C GLN A 193 7.97 6.15 11.77
N GLN A 194 8.86 7.16 11.71
CA GLN A 194 10.28 6.91 11.53
C GLN A 194 10.93 6.36 12.79
N VAL A 195 11.74 5.33 12.62
CA VAL A 195 12.55 4.72 13.69
C VAL A 195 14.02 4.73 13.30
N PRO A 196 14.94 4.70 14.27
CA PRO A 196 16.38 4.63 13.97
C PRO A 196 16.76 3.43 13.10
N ARG A 197 16.11 2.28 13.35
CA ARG A 197 16.33 1.05 12.59
C ARG A 197 15.09 0.16 12.65
N VAL A 198 14.64 -0.32 11.49
CA VAL A 198 13.59 -1.34 11.38
C VAL A 198 14.21 -2.71 11.62
N PRO A 199 13.64 -3.58 12.48
CA PRO A 199 14.05 -4.99 12.54
C PRO A 199 13.74 -5.67 11.21
N VAL A 200 14.74 -6.29 10.60
CA VAL A 200 14.62 -6.92 9.28
C VAL A 200 14.97 -8.40 9.34
N ASP A 201 14.35 -9.17 8.46
CA ASP A 201 14.73 -10.53 8.15
C ASP A 201 15.12 -10.67 6.66
N THR A 202 15.38 -11.90 6.24
CA THR A 202 15.96 -12.22 4.92
C THR A 202 15.06 -11.81 3.74
N PHE A 203 13.76 -11.67 3.95
CA PHE A 203 12.77 -11.41 2.89
C PHE A 203 12.28 -9.97 2.85
N ASP A 204 12.67 -9.14 3.81
CA ASP A 204 12.27 -7.74 3.85
C ASP A 204 13.03 -6.94 2.79
N LEU A 205 12.31 -6.15 2.01
CA LEU A 205 12.87 -5.33 0.95
C LEU A 205 12.69 -3.83 1.29
N PRO A 206 13.75 -3.01 1.08
CA PRO A 206 13.60 -1.57 1.21
C PRO A 206 12.71 -1.00 0.11
N LEU A 207 12.06 0.11 0.41
CA LEU A 207 11.40 0.93 -0.60
C LEU A 207 12.38 1.92 -1.22
N PRO A 208 12.33 2.13 -2.54
CA PRO A 208 13.22 3.08 -3.21
C PRO A 208 12.91 4.54 -2.87
N CYS A 209 11.68 4.81 -2.42
CA CYS A 209 11.21 6.14 -2.05
C CYS A 209 10.20 6.04 -0.90
N ILE A 210 10.30 6.94 0.07
CA ILE A 210 9.29 7.13 1.13
C ILE A 210 9.03 8.63 1.25
N ILE A 211 7.76 9.02 1.14
CA ILE A 211 7.29 10.38 1.36
C ILE A 211 6.70 10.45 2.76
N SER A 212 7.19 11.40 3.56
CA SER A 212 6.69 11.58 4.94
C SER A 212 6.57 13.04 5.31
N ALA A 213 5.57 13.38 6.10
CA ALA A 213 5.34 14.74 6.61
C ALA A 213 5.08 14.73 8.14
#